data_045af2c4043e8245815b73ebdd523220
#
_entry.id   045af2c4043e8245815b73ebdd523220
#
_cell.length_a   1.000
_cell.length_b   1.000
_cell.length_c   1.000
_cell.angle_alpha   90.00
_cell.angle_beta   90.00
_cell.angle_gamma   90.00
#
_symmetry.space_group_name_H-M   'P 1'
#
loop_
_entity.id
_entity.type
_entity.pdbx_description
1 polymer ?
#
loop_
_entity_poly.entity_id
_entity_poly.type
_entity_poly.pdbx_seq_one_letter_code
_entity_poly.pdbx_strand_id
1 'polypeptide(L)'
;MAGKERSLVVLDDPWMPEQVRFLNPIDGSRTEHRLLVTTRIRDLVPKATRVELPLMGKDEAVALLLELANVEEADYLKEHPGASWPPQAAYTIAAECGLLPVTLTIAAQVVR
;
A
#
# COMPACT_ATOMS: atom_id res chain seq x y z
N MET A 1 -7.35 3.66 -36.56
CA MET A 1 -7.06 2.47 -36.23
C MET A 1 -7.07 2.10 -34.83
N ALA A 2 -8.20 1.92 -34.41
CA ALA A 2 -8.46 1.71 -33.01
C ALA A 2 -7.77 0.46 -32.43
N GLY A 3 -7.51 -0.51 -33.27
CA GLY A 3 -6.94 -1.77 -32.79
C GLY A 3 -5.53 -1.68 -32.24
N LYS A 4 -4.88 -0.54 -32.39
CA LYS A 4 -3.52 -0.35 -31.88
C LYS A 4 -3.44 0.44 -30.59
N GLU A 5 -4.55 0.94 -30.13
CA GLU A 5 -4.58 1.68 -28.88
C GLU A 5 -4.44 0.72 -27.70
N ARG A 6 -3.64 1.14 -26.75
CA ARG A 6 -3.46 0.41 -25.51
C ARG A 6 -3.99 1.23 -24.36
N SER A 7 -4.71 0.61 -23.45
CA SER A 7 -5.24 1.30 -22.30
C SER A 7 -5.13 0.44 -21.06
N LEU A 8 -5.02 1.10 -19.92
CA LEU A 8 -5.11 0.47 -18.62
C LEU A 8 -6.31 1.07 -17.92
N VAL A 9 -7.25 0.23 -17.54
CA VAL A 9 -8.39 0.65 -16.76
C VAL A 9 -8.15 0.19 -15.33
N VAL A 10 -8.33 1.09 -14.37
CA VAL A 10 -8.17 0.79 -12.95
C VAL A 10 -9.54 0.93 -12.28
N LEU A 11 -9.99 -0.15 -11.66
CA LEU A 11 -11.22 -0.16 -10.86
C LEU A 11 -10.83 -0.30 -9.40
N ASP A 12 -11.11 0.74 -8.62
CA ASP A 12 -10.74 0.77 -7.22
C ASP A 12 -11.91 0.38 -6.33
N ASP A 13 -11.72 -0.69 -5.57
CA ASP A 13 -12.64 -1.18 -4.55
C ASP A 13 -14.06 -1.52 -5.07
N PRO A 14 -14.21 -2.25 -6.19
CA PRO A 14 -15.53 -2.74 -6.56
C PRO A 14 -16.00 -3.80 -5.56
N TRP A 15 -17.31 -3.88 -5.36
CA TRP A 15 -17.90 -4.74 -4.34
C TRP A 15 -18.53 -6.01 -4.89
N MET A 16 -18.94 -5.96 -6.17
CA MET A 16 -19.66 -7.05 -6.80
C MET A 16 -19.05 -7.38 -8.15
N PRO A 17 -19.05 -8.66 -8.54
CA PRO A 17 -18.52 -9.07 -9.84
C PRO A 17 -19.17 -8.34 -11.01
N GLU A 18 -20.44 -7.97 -10.87
CA GLU A 18 -21.16 -7.26 -11.93
C GLU A 18 -20.56 -5.91 -12.24
N GLN A 19 -20.05 -5.23 -11.21
CA GLN A 19 -19.39 -3.94 -11.41
C GLN A 19 -18.15 -4.07 -12.28
N VAL A 20 -17.39 -5.13 -12.05
CA VAL A 20 -16.18 -5.39 -12.84
C VAL A 20 -16.55 -5.73 -14.27
N ARG A 21 -17.52 -6.61 -14.46
CA ARG A 21 -17.94 -7.01 -15.82
C ARG A 21 -18.48 -5.83 -16.60
N PHE A 22 -19.28 -4.98 -15.96
CA PHE A 22 -19.91 -3.87 -16.62
C PHE A 22 -18.88 -2.81 -17.07
N LEU A 23 -17.86 -2.58 -16.24
CA LEU A 23 -16.84 -1.56 -16.49
C LEU A 23 -15.58 -2.10 -17.17
N ASN A 24 -15.53 -3.41 -17.41
CA ASN A 24 -14.36 -4.04 -18.00
C ASN A 24 -14.34 -3.83 -19.51
N PRO A 25 -13.37 -3.09 -20.05
CA PRO A 25 -13.26 -2.90 -21.49
C PRO A 25 -12.65 -4.08 -22.21
N ILE A 26 -12.20 -5.09 -21.45
CA ILE A 26 -11.51 -6.23 -22.02
C ILE A 26 -12.53 -7.31 -22.33
N ASP A 27 -12.84 -7.51 -23.61
CA ASP A 27 -13.54 -8.69 -24.03
C ASP A 27 -12.50 -9.74 -24.41
N GLY A 28 -12.85 -10.94 -24.58
CA GLY A 28 -11.91 -12.03 -24.83
C GLY A 28 -11.05 -11.89 -26.09
N SER A 29 -11.34 -10.96 -26.95
CA SER A 29 -10.63 -10.79 -28.20
C SER A 29 -9.61 -9.66 -28.20
N ARG A 30 -9.63 -8.82 -27.16
CA ARG A 30 -8.78 -7.63 -27.11
C ARG A 30 -7.65 -7.83 -26.13
N THR A 31 -6.42 -7.82 -26.61
CA THR A 31 -5.24 -8.06 -25.79
C THR A 31 -4.43 -6.82 -25.48
N GLU A 32 -4.72 -5.70 -26.14
CA GLU A 32 -3.99 -4.45 -25.91
C GLU A 32 -4.47 -3.71 -24.68
N HIS A 33 -5.62 -4.06 -24.16
CA HIS A 33 -6.16 -3.41 -22.97
C HIS A 33 -5.87 -4.24 -21.73
N ARG A 34 -5.67 -3.58 -20.62
CA ARG A 34 -5.41 -4.23 -19.32
C ARG A 34 -6.36 -3.68 -18.27
N LEU A 35 -6.70 -4.52 -17.34
CA LEU A 35 -7.56 -4.16 -16.22
C LEU A 35 -6.82 -4.44 -14.92
N LEU A 36 -6.74 -3.42 -14.08
CA LEU A 36 -6.21 -3.56 -12.72
C LEU A 36 -7.35 -3.29 -11.74
N VAL A 37 -7.57 -4.22 -10.84
CA VAL A 37 -8.65 -4.12 -9.86
C VAL A 37 -8.04 -4.15 -8.46
N THR A 38 -8.37 -3.17 -7.63
CA THR A 38 -8.05 -3.22 -6.21
C THR A 38 -9.32 -3.64 -5.47
N THR A 39 -9.23 -4.62 -4.59
CA THR A 39 -10.40 -5.13 -3.89
C THR A 39 -10.00 -5.80 -2.59
N ARG A 40 -10.93 -5.81 -1.63
CA ARG A 40 -10.80 -6.57 -0.39
C ARG A 40 -11.46 -7.93 -0.48
N ILE A 41 -12.10 -8.22 -1.62
CA ILE A 41 -12.87 -9.45 -1.80
C ILE A 41 -12.07 -10.43 -2.63
N ARG A 42 -11.83 -11.61 -2.07
CA ARG A 42 -11.13 -12.68 -2.79
C ARG A 42 -11.99 -13.18 -3.95
N ASP A 43 -11.32 -13.51 -5.02
CA ASP A 43 -11.95 -14.13 -6.19
C ASP A 43 -13.08 -13.30 -6.81
N LEU A 44 -13.03 -11.98 -6.62
CA LEU A 44 -14.01 -11.09 -7.25
C LEU A 44 -13.91 -11.16 -8.77
N VAL A 45 -12.71 -11.31 -9.29
CA VAL A 45 -12.46 -11.42 -10.73
C VAL A 45 -11.87 -12.80 -11.00
N PRO A 46 -12.69 -13.77 -11.44
CA PRO A 46 -12.17 -15.09 -11.78
C PRO A 46 -11.14 -15.01 -12.89
N LYS A 47 -10.17 -15.88 -12.86
CA LYS A 47 -9.10 -15.98 -13.88
C LYS A 47 -8.12 -14.79 -13.88
N ALA A 48 -8.29 -13.82 -13.01
CA ALA A 48 -7.31 -12.74 -12.87
C ALA A 48 -6.07 -13.24 -12.14
N THR A 49 -4.91 -12.67 -12.47
CA THR A 49 -3.72 -12.88 -11.68
C THR A 49 -3.88 -12.12 -10.38
N ARG A 50 -3.80 -12.83 -9.26
CA ARG A 50 -4.01 -12.22 -7.94
C ARG A 50 -2.68 -11.83 -7.33
N VAL A 51 -2.61 -10.60 -6.86
CA VAL A 51 -1.46 -10.11 -6.10
C VAL A 51 -1.98 -9.73 -4.73
N GLU A 52 -1.54 -10.44 -3.71
CA GLU A 52 -1.91 -10.12 -2.33
C GLU A 52 -0.88 -9.16 -1.76
N LEU A 53 -1.37 -8.09 -1.12
CA LEU A 53 -0.50 -7.13 -0.45
C LEU A 53 -0.42 -7.51 1.02
N PRO A 54 0.73 -8.01 1.48
CA PRO A 54 0.88 -8.34 2.90
C PRO A 54 1.02 -7.07 3.73
N LEU A 55 0.95 -7.23 5.04
CA LEU A 55 1.34 -6.17 5.95
C LEU A 55 2.82 -5.85 5.75
N MET A 56 3.20 -4.64 6.06
CA MET A 56 4.60 -4.25 6.01
C MET A 56 5.43 -5.05 7.02
N GLY A 57 6.71 -5.27 6.72
CA GLY A 57 7.64 -5.79 7.69
C GLY A 57 7.87 -4.77 8.82
N LYS A 58 8.29 -5.25 9.98
CA LYS A 58 8.53 -4.37 11.13
C LYS A 58 9.54 -3.28 10.83
N ASP A 59 10.65 -3.62 10.20
CA ASP A 59 11.69 -2.65 9.89
C ASP A 59 11.25 -1.63 8.85
N GLU A 60 10.49 -2.06 7.86
CA GLU A 60 9.94 -1.17 6.86
C GLU A 60 8.94 -0.20 7.50
N ALA A 61 8.10 -0.68 8.38
CA ALA A 61 7.10 0.14 9.06
C ALA A 61 7.76 1.18 9.95
N VAL A 62 8.81 0.79 10.69
CA VAL A 62 9.56 1.72 11.53
C VAL A 62 10.27 2.77 10.69
N ALA A 63 10.87 2.36 9.58
CA ALA A 63 11.54 3.30 8.68
C ALA A 63 10.55 4.32 8.13
N LEU A 64 9.37 3.87 7.70
CA LEU A 64 8.33 4.75 7.19
C LEU A 64 7.84 5.71 8.27
N LEU A 65 7.58 5.21 9.48
CA LEU A 65 7.13 6.04 10.59
C LEU A 65 8.13 7.16 10.90
N LEU A 66 9.40 6.82 11.00
CA LEU A 66 10.44 7.79 11.33
C LEU A 66 10.62 8.82 10.22
N GLU A 67 10.55 8.37 8.96
CA GLU A 67 10.65 9.29 7.83
C GLU A 67 9.47 10.27 7.82
N LEU A 68 8.27 9.80 7.99
CA LEU A 68 7.08 10.65 8.01
C LEU A 68 7.04 11.59 9.22
N ALA A 69 7.62 11.16 10.33
CA ALA A 69 7.70 12.00 11.53
C ALA A 69 8.91 12.96 11.49
N ASN A 70 9.69 12.92 10.42
CA ASN A 70 10.89 13.74 10.25
C ASN A 70 11.94 13.54 11.35
N VAL A 71 12.08 12.29 11.81
CA VAL A 71 13.09 11.93 12.80
C VAL A 71 14.29 11.34 12.06
N GLU A 72 15.42 12.05 12.12
CA GLU A 72 16.65 11.58 11.50
C GLU A 72 17.58 10.96 12.54
N GLU A 73 18.28 9.90 12.13
CA GLU A 73 19.17 9.17 13.00
C GLU A 73 20.23 10.07 13.64
N ALA A 74 20.89 10.89 12.84
CA ALA A 74 21.96 11.75 13.33
C ALA A 74 21.47 12.72 14.40
N ASP A 75 20.33 13.35 14.16
CA ASP A 75 19.74 14.29 15.10
C ASP A 75 19.28 13.60 16.38
N TYR A 76 18.65 12.46 16.24
CA TYR A 76 18.17 11.69 17.39
C TYR A 76 19.32 11.27 18.29
N LEU A 77 20.39 10.73 17.71
CA LEU A 77 21.53 10.24 18.48
C LEU A 77 22.31 11.38 19.12
N LYS A 78 22.27 12.57 18.52
CA LYS A 78 22.88 13.75 19.08
C LYS A 78 22.14 14.21 20.34
N GLU A 79 20.81 14.14 20.31
CA GLU A 79 19.97 14.52 21.45
C GLU A 79 19.92 13.43 22.51
N HIS A 80 20.16 12.20 22.13
CA HIS A 80 20.07 11.03 23.02
C HIS A 80 21.37 10.22 22.94
N PRO A 81 22.47 10.73 23.50
CA PRO A 81 23.76 10.02 23.44
C PRO A 81 23.66 8.64 24.08
N GLY A 82 24.19 7.64 23.39
CA GLY A 82 24.18 6.27 23.87
C GLY A 82 22.91 5.50 23.56
N ALA A 83 21.91 6.15 22.97
CA ALA A 83 20.68 5.46 22.57
C ALA A 83 20.92 4.57 21.35
N SER A 84 20.13 3.53 21.23
CA SER A 84 20.17 2.67 20.05
C SER A 84 19.24 3.22 18.97
N TRP A 85 19.53 2.84 17.75
CA TRP A 85 18.74 3.23 16.58
C TRP A 85 18.29 1.98 15.83
N PRO A 86 17.02 1.87 15.38
CA PRO A 86 15.94 2.84 15.66
C PRO A 86 15.48 2.79 17.11
N PRO A 87 14.77 3.84 17.60
CA PRO A 87 14.27 3.81 18.99
C PRO A 87 13.28 2.69 19.21
N GLN A 88 13.32 2.06 20.38
CA GLN A 88 12.37 1.01 20.73
C GLN A 88 10.92 1.51 20.66
N ALA A 89 10.69 2.76 21.02
CA ALA A 89 9.37 3.36 20.96
C ALA A 89 8.79 3.34 19.55
N ALA A 90 9.64 3.48 18.53
CA ALA A 90 9.18 3.43 17.14
C ALA A 90 8.63 2.06 16.79
N TYR A 91 9.25 0.99 17.28
CA TYR A 91 8.74 -0.37 17.06
C TYR A 91 7.41 -0.58 17.77
N THR A 92 7.26 -0.05 18.98
CA THR A 92 6.01 -0.13 19.72
C THR A 92 4.87 0.58 18.99
N ILE A 93 5.13 1.80 18.53
CA ILE A 93 4.13 2.56 17.78
C ILE A 93 3.75 1.85 16.49
N ALA A 94 4.74 1.35 15.75
CA ALA A 94 4.49 0.65 14.49
C ALA A 94 3.63 -0.60 14.71
N ALA A 95 3.90 -1.36 15.77
CA ALA A 95 3.10 -2.54 16.11
C ALA A 95 1.67 -2.17 16.47
N GLU A 96 1.47 -1.11 17.26
CA GLU A 96 0.15 -0.63 17.62
C GLU A 96 -0.63 -0.13 16.41
N CYS A 97 0.07 0.36 15.38
CA CYS A 97 -0.54 0.77 14.13
C CYS A 97 -0.90 -0.40 13.22
N GLY A 98 -0.63 -1.64 13.63
CA GLY A 98 -0.92 -2.83 12.84
C GLY A 98 -0.05 -2.97 11.61
N LEU A 99 1.09 -2.28 11.56
CA LEU A 99 2.01 -2.31 10.43
C LEU A 99 1.33 -1.89 9.11
N LEU A 100 0.36 -0.98 9.19
CA LEU A 100 -0.38 -0.47 8.04
C LEU A 100 0.08 0.94 7.68
N PRO A 101 0.38 1.22 6.40
CA PRO A 101 0.85 2.55 6.01
C PRO A 101 -0.07 3.70 6.41
N VAL A 102 -1.39 3.52 6.29
CA VAL A 102 -2.34 4.59 6.62
C VAL A 102 -2.29 4.96 8.10
N THR A 103 -2.25 3.97 8.99
CA THR A 103 -2.18 4.23 10.42
C THR A 103 -0.84 4.79 10.83
N LEU A 104 0.24 4.35 10.19
CA LEU A 104 1.58 4.90 10.42
C LEU A 104 1.65 6.37 10.01
N THR A 105 1.01 6.74 8.90
CA THR A 105 0.97 8.10 8.43
C THR A 105 0.26 9.01 9.44
N ILE A 106 -0.86 8.55 9.97
CA ILE A 106 -1.62 9.31 10.98
C ILE A 106 -0.80 9.44 12.26
N ALA A 107 -0.20 8.34 12.73
CA ALA A 107 0.60 8.36 13.94
C ALA A 107 1.81 9.29 13.82
N ALA A 108 2.45 9.30 12.66
CA ALA A 108 3.58 10.18 12.42
C ALA A 108 3.22 11.65 12.56
N GLN A 109 2.02 12.02 12.13
CA GLN A 109 1.55 13.41 12.25
C GLN A 109 1.34 13.83 13.71
N VAL A 110 0.96 12.87 14.56
CA VAL A 110 0.73 13.15 15.98
C VAL A 110 2.04 13.38 16.73
N VAL A 111 3.08 12.60 16.38
CA VAL A 111 4.37 12.68 17.10
C VAL A 111 5.35 13.67 16.48
N ARG A 112 4.98 14.26 15.38
CA ARG A 112 5.81 15.14 14.60
C ARG A 112 6.05 16.55 15.18
#